data_97961b303dfe3b2280b6af66e7f5777c
#
_entry.id   97961b303dfe3b2280b6af66e7f5777c
#
_cell.length_a   1.000
_cell.length_b   1.000
_cell.length_c   1.000
_cell.angle_alpha   90.00
_cell.angle_beta   90.00
_cell.angle_gamma   90.00
#
_symmetry.space_group_name_H-M   'P 1'
#
loop_
_entity.id
_entity.type
_entity.pdbx_description
1 polymer ?
#
loop_
_entity_poly.entity_id
_entity_poly.type
_entity_poly.pdbx_seq_one_letter_code
_entity_poly.pdbx_strand_id
1 'polypeptide(L)'
;MKPTLFVLAAVMGSRYGGLKQLDGLGPNGETIMDYSIFDALRGGFGKVVFVIRKDFEQDFRDKILSKYEGHIPCELVFQSIDDLPEGFTCPEGRTKPWGTNHAVLMGKDVIKEPFAVINADDFYGRESFAILADYLKGLEGKKNEYCMVGYRVGNTLSESGSVARGVCETNAEKHLTSVVERTQIERRDGKVMFKEGDIWTAIDDNAPVSMNMWGFTPDYFKYSEEYFVKFLKENADNIKAEYFIPLLVNDLIQTGKASVTVLDTPSKWFGVTYAADRQSVVDKIHALIAAGEYPEKLF
;
A
#
# COMPACT_ATOMS: atom_id res chain seq x y z
N MET A 1 5.99 19.61 9.98
CA MET A 1 5.77 19.52 8.51
C MET A 1 4.63 18.57 8.22
N LYS A 2 3.84 18.78 7.14
CA LYS A 2 2.78 17.83 6.74
C LYS A 2 3.43 16.68 5.96
N PRO A 3 3.10 15.41 6.24
CA PRO A 3 3.64 14.28 5.50
C PRO A 3 3.09 14.20 4.07
N THR A 4 3.81 13.48 3.21
CA THR A 4 3.37 13.17 1.85
C THR A 4 2.71 11.80 1.79
N LEU A 5 1.62 11.67 1.04
CA LEU A 5 1.05 10.39 0.66
C LEU A 5 1.64 9.95 -0.68
N PHE A 6 2.22 8.75 -0.73
CA PHE A 6 2.74 8.15 -1.93
C PHE A 6 1.87 6.96 -2.36
N VAL A 7 1.23 7.09 -3.51
CA VAL A 7 0.24 6.12 -4.01
C VAL A 7 0.85 5.25 -5.10
N LEU A 8 0.88 3.94 -4.88
CA LEU A 8 1.36 2.95 -5.84
C LEU A 8 0.26 2.65 -6.88
N ALA A 9 0.27 3.37 -7.99
CA ALA A 9 -0.72 3.28 -9.05
C ALA A 9 -0.19 2.70 -10.38
N ALA A 10 1.07 2.24 -10.42
CA ALA A 10 1.70 1.67 -11.61
C ALA A 10 1.25 0.24 -11.92
N VAL A 11 0.73 -0.48 -10.93
CA VAL A 11 0.26 -1.86 -11.10
C VAL A 11 -1.11 -1.83 -11.77
N MET A 12 -1.09 -1.95 -13.08
CA MET A 12 -2.31 -2.16 -13.86
C MET A 12 -2.87 -3.55 -13.59
N GLY A 13 -4.14 -3.60 -13.23
CA GLY A 13 -4.87 -4.86 -13.18
C GLY A 13 -4.90 -5.51 -14.58
N SER A 14 -3.85 -6.27 -14.92
CA SER A 14 -3.75 -7.04 -16.16
C SER A 14 -4.92 -8.03 -16.36
N ARG A 15 -5.70 -8.25 -15.30
CA ARG A 15 -6.84 -9.18 -15.28
C ARG A 15 -8.15 -8.61 -15.86
N TYR A 16 -8.25 -7.28 -16.06
CA TYR A 16 -9.50 -6.61 -16.48
C TYR A 16 -9.37 -5.76 -17.75
N GLY A 17 -8.24 -5.82 -18.46
CA GLY A 17 -8.06 -5.11 -19.73
C GLY A 17 -8.14 -3.58 -19.68
N GLY A 18 -8.04 -2.98 -18.49
CA GLY A 18 -8.11 -1.55 -18.28
C GLY A 18 -7.51 -1.09 -16.95
N LEU A 19 -7.53 0.22 -16.70
CA LEU A 19 -7.14 0.83 -15.44
C LEU A 19 -8.18 0.47 -14.35
N LYS A 20 -7.94 -0.58 -13.56
CA LYS A 20 -8.78 -0.98 -12.43
C LYS A 20 -9.03 0.18 -11.46
N GLN A 21 -8.07 1.10 -11.34
CA GLN A 21 -8.17 2.30 -10.52
C GLN A 21 -9.23 3.31 -11.00
N LEU A 22 -9.75 3.14 -12.22
CA LEU A 22 -10.80 3.98 -12.80
C LEU A 22 -12.21 3.40 -12.63
N ASP A 23 -12.35 2.22 -12.02
CA ASP A 23 -13.68 1.64 -11.76
C ASP A 23 -14.40 2.47 -10.71
N GLY A 24 -15.48 3.12 -11.10
CA GLY A 24 -16.35 3.91 -10.24
C GLY A 24 -17.16 2.98 -9.33
N LEU A 25 -16.97 3.12 -8.03
CA LEU A 25 -17.62 2.34 -6.98
C LEU A 25 -18.53 3.20 -6.10
N GLY A 26 -18.27 4.50 -6.04
CA GLY A 26 -19.11 5.47 -5.35
C GLY A 26 -20.28 5.97 -6.22
N PRO A 27 -21.25 6.68 -5.60
CA PRO A 27 -22.50 7.09 -6.24
C PRO A 27 -22.30 8.08 -7.42
N ASN A 28 -21.21 8.85 -7.42
CA ASN A 28 -20.87 9.78 -8.51
C ASN A 28 -19.68 9.29 -9.35
N GLY A 29 -19.39 7.99 -9.32
CA GLY A 29 -18.28 7.41 -10.05
C GLY A 29 -16.93 7.54 -9.33
N GLU A 30 -16.94 7.81 -8.02
CA GLU A 30 -15.71 7.83 -7.21
C GLU A 30 -15.06 6.45 -7.21
N THR A 31 -13.75 6.44 -7.39
CA THR A 31 -12.91 5.24 -7.29
C THR A 31 -12.49 4.98 -5.83
N ILE A 32 -11.98 3.80 -5.51
CA ILE A 32 -11.39 3.53 -4.18
C ILE A 32 -10.29 4.55 -3.86
N MET A 33 -9.48 4.90 -4.85
CA MET A 33 -8.41 5.88 -4.69
C MET A 33 -8.94 7.27 -4.30
N ASP A 34 -10.09 7.70 -4.83
CA ASP A 34 -10.70 8.98 -4.46
C ASP A 34 -11.01 9.04 -2.96
N TYR A 35 -11.48 7.95 -2.36
CA TYR A 35 -11.70 7.85 -0.90
C TYR A 35 -10.39 7.93 -0.12
N SER A 36 -9.33 7.28 -0.60
CA SER A 36 -7.99 7.37 0.03
C SER A 36 -7.44 8.79 0.00
N ILE A 37 -7.57 9.52 -1.12
CA ILE A 37 -7.13 10.91 -1.22
C ILE A 37 -7.97 11.83 -0.33
N PHE A 38 -9.28 11.62 -0.28
CA PHE A 38 -10.17 12.37 0.63
C PHE A 38 -9.80 12.14 2.10
N ASP A 39 -9.52 10.92 2.49
CA ASP A 39 -9.09 10.56 3.84
C ASP A 39 -7.70 11.13 4.17
N ALA A 40 -6.78 11.12 3.22
CA ALA A 40 -5.47 11.74 3.37
C ALA A 40 -5.58 13.26 3.59
N LEU A 41 -6.43 13.92 2.82
CA LEU A 41 -6.66 15.37 2.94
C LEU A 41 -7.17 15.71 4.33
N ARG A 42 -8.22 15.04 4.81
CA ARG A 42 -8.79 15.29 6.15
C ARG A 42 -7.92 14.74 7.29
N GLY A 43 -7.04 13.76 7.00
CA GLY A 43 -6.03 13.24 7.94
C GLY A 43 -4.82 14.16 8.13
N GLY A 44 -4.64 15.16 7.25
CA GLY A 44 -3.61 16.18 7.39
C GLY A 44 -2.34 15.93 6.57
N PHE A 45 -2.41 15.11 5.51
CA PHE A 45 -1.35 15.05 4.49
C PHE A 45 -1.28 16.36 3.70
N GLY A 46 -0.09 16.73 3.27
CA GLY A 46 0.15 18.02 2.60
C GLY A 46 0.34 17.92 1.10
N LYS A 47 0.65 16.73 0.59
CA LYS A 47 0.93 16.46 -0.82
C LYS A 47 0.64 15.00 -1.13
N VAL A 48 0.27 14.71 -2.37
CA VAL A 48 0.14 13.35 -2.90
C VAL A 48 1.11 13.18 -4.06
N VAL A 49 1.88 12.11 -4.04
CA VAL A 49 2.71 11.67 -5.15
C VAL A 49 2.15 10.36 -5.68
N PHE A 50 1.94 10.26 -6.98
CA PHE A 50 1.51 9.03 -7.62
C PHE A 50 2.63 8.45 -8.45
N VAL A 51 2.93 7.17 -8.29
CA VAL A 51 3.75 6.44 -9.23
C VAL A 51 2.87 5.71 -10.23
N ILE A 52 3.06 6.01 -11.51
CA ILE A 52 2.33 5.41 -12.63
C ILE A 52 3.30 4.97 -13.73
N ARG A 53 2.78 4.28 -14.74
CA ARG A 53 3.52 4.07 -15.99
C ARG A 53 3.38 5.32 -16.87
N LYS A 54 4.44 5.62 -17.62
CA LYS A 54 4.49 6.83 -18.48
C LYS A 54 3.41 6.85 -19.58
N ASP A 55 3.06 5.69 -20.11
CA ASP A 55 2.04 5.53 -21.16
C ASP A 55 0.61 5.87 -20.69
N PHE A 56 0.37 5.97 -19.37
CA PHE A 56 -0.92 6.38 -18.80
C PHE A 56 -0.97 7.84 -18.33
N GLU A 57 0.07 8.61 -18.51
CA GLU A 57 0.16 9.96 -17.95
C GLU A 57 -1.02 10.85 -18.34
N GLN A 58 -1.37 10.91 -19.63
CA GLN A 58 -2.42 11.80 -20.10
C GLN A 58 -3.79 11.38 -19.52
N ASP A 59 -4.13 10.10 -19.63
CA ASP A 59 -5.39 9.58 -19.08
C ASP A 59 -5.49 9.79 -17.57
N PHE A 60 -4.39 9.64 -16.85
CA PHE A 60 -4.34 9.82 -15.41
C PHE A 60 -4.53 11.30 -15.02
N ARG A 61 -3.90 12.22 -15.76
CA ARG A 61 -4.10 13.67 -15.57
C ARG A 61 -5.55 14.06 -15.79
N ASP A 62 -6.12 13.65 -16.90
CA ASP A 62 -7.46 14.06 -17.32
C ASP A 62 -8.57 13.47 -16.44
N LYS A 63 -8.43 12.21 -16.01
CA LYS A 63 -9.50 11.48 -15.32
C LYS A 63 -9.34 11.42 -13.80
N ILE A 64 -8.11 11.57 -13.29
CA ILE A 64 -7.80 11.42 -11.87
C ILE A 64 -7.33 12.72 -11.25
N LEU A 65 -6.21 13.29 -11.73
CA LEU A 65 -5.64 14.48 -11.10
C LEU A 65 -6.58 15.69 -11.16
N SER A 66 -7.34 15.82 -12.25
CA SER A 66 -8.34 16.89 -12.40
C SER A 66 -9.36 16.94 -11.26
N LYS A 67 -9.65 15.81 -10.62
CA LYS A 67 -10.57 15.76 -9.46
C LYS A 67 -9.97 16.41 -8.22
N TYR A 68 -8.64 16.39 -8.07
CA TYR A 68 -7.94 16.84 -6.87
C TYR A 68 -7.41 18.26 -6.99
N GLU A 69 -7.53 18.85 -8.19
CA GLU A 69 -7.09 20.21 -8.46
C GLU A 69 -7.77 21.22 -7.51
N GLY A 70 -6.96 22.05 -6.87
CA GLY A 70 -7.44 23.01 -5.86
C GLY A 70 -7.68 22.43 -4.46
N HIS A 71 -7.64 21.12 -4.29
CA HIS A 71 -7.84 20.46 -2.98
C HIS A 71 -6.53 20.06 -2.31
N ILE A 72 -5.61 19.44 -3.04
CA ILE A 72 -4.30 19.02 -2.53
C ILE A 72 -3.27 19.01 -3.66
N PRO A 73 -2.02 19.49 -3.42
CA PRO A 73 -0.94 19.38 -4.39
C PRO A 73 -0.66 17.93 -4.79
N CYS A 74 -0.57 17.65 -6.08
CA CYS A 74 -0.32 16.34 -6.64
C CYS A 74 0.88 16.37 -7.59
N GLU A 75 1.75 15.35 -7.49
CA GLU A 75 2.88 15.12 -8.39
C GLU A 75 2.81 13.73 -9.00
N LEU A 76 3.34 13.57 -10.21
CA LEU A 76 3.51 12.27 -10.87
C LEU A 76 4.98 11.90 -10.92
N VAL A 77 5.28 10.63 -10.61
CA VAL A 77 6.54 9.98 -10.92
C VAL A 77 6.26 8.72 -11.73
N PHE A 78 7.25 8.25 -12.46
CA PHE A 78 7.04 7.17 -13.42
C PHE A 78 7.90 5.96 -13.07
N GLN A 79 7.35 4.77 -13.26
CA GLN A 79 8.05 3.51 -13.11
C GLN A 79 8.14 2.80 -14.46
N SER A 80 9.36 2.46 -14.87
CA SER A 80 9.63 1.59 -16.01
C SER A 80 10.48 0.39 -15.60
N ILE A 81 10.41 -0.70 -16.35
CA ILE A 81 11.30 -1.85 -16.18
C ILE A 81 12.76 -1.52 -16.54
N ASP A 82 12.98 -0.42 -17.27
CA ASP A 82 14.30 0.07 -17.68
C ASP A 82 14.89 1.09 -16.69
N ASP A 83 14.15 1.50 -15.66
CA ASP A 83 14.66 2.38 -14.60
C ASP A 83 15.56 1.59 -13.63
N LEU A 84 16.79 1.35 -14.06
CA LEU A 84 17.77 0.53 -13.38
C LEU A 84 19.01 1.34 -13.00
N PRO A 85 19.70 0.97 -11.91
CA PRO A 85 21.00 1.55 -11.56
C PRO A 85 22.04 1.35 -12.65
N GLU A 86 23.06 2.21 -12.66
CA GLU A 86 24.19 2.09 -13.58
C GLU A 86 24.81 0.69 -13.55
N GLY A 87 25.10 0.14 -14.72
CA GLY A 87 25.68 -1.19 -14.88
C GLY A 87 24.65 -2.34 -14.94
N PHE A 88 23.36 -2.05 -14.85
CA PHE A 88 22.30 -3.06 -15.03
C PHE A 88 21.46 -2.75 -16.27
N THR A 89 20.98 -3.81 -16.89
CA THR A 89 20.08 -3.76 -18.05
C THR A 89 18.89 -4.68 -17.80
N CYS A 90 17.72 -4.29 -18.33
CA CYS A 90 16.54 -5.12 -18.22
C CYS A 90 16.76 -6.44 -18.98
N PRO A 91 16.57 -7.61 -18.34
CA PRO A 91 16.75 -8.90 -19.02
C PRO A 91 15.72 -9.09 -20.14
N GLU A 92 16.16 -9.72 -21.21
CA GLU A 92 15.32 -10.02 -22.36
C GLU A 92 14.08 -10.82 -21.94
N GLY A 93 12.92 -10.46 -22.46
CA GLY A 93 11.64 -11.10 -22.17
C GLY A 93 10.97 -10.67 -20.86
N ARG A 94 11.58 -9.78 -20.07
CA ARG A 94 10.91 -9.24 -18.90
C ARG A 94 9.85 -8.20 -19.29
N THR A 95 8.63 -8.45 -18.86
CA THR A 95 7.49 -7.49 -18.97
C THR A 95 6.95 -7.07 -17.61
N LYS A 96 7.35 -7.79 -16.56
CA LYS A 96 6.86 -7.58 -15.19
C LYS A 96 7.60 -6.43 -14.53
N PRO A 97 6.89 -5.47 -13.87
CA PRO A 97 7.53 -4.45 -13.03
C PRO A 97 8.45 -5.06 -11.98
N TRP A 98 9.44 -4.30 -11.51
CA TRP A 98 10.41 -4.79 -10.52
C TRP A 98 9.86 -4.90 -9.10
N GLY A 99 8.62 -4.50 -8.85
CA GLY A 99 7.94 -4.66 -7.58
C GLY A 99 7.65 -3.33 -6.86
N THR A 100 6.98 -3.44 -5.72
CA THR A 100 6.47 -2.29 -4.97
C THR A 100 7.58 -1.40 -4.43
N ASN A 101 8.71 -1.96 -4.01
CA ASN A 101 9.81 -1.15 -3.49
C ASN A 101 10.58 -0.41 -4.58
N HIS A 102 10.65 -0.98 -5.80
CA HIS A 102 11.14 -0.24 -6.96
C HIS A 102 10.21 0.95 -7.31
N ALA A 103 8.90 0.76 -7.20
CA ALA A 103 7.95 1.87 -7.37
C ALA A 103 8.18 2.98 -6.34
N VAL A 104 8.45 2.62 -5.07
CA VAL A 104 8.78 3.60 -4.01
C VAL A 104 10.03 4.39 -4.37
N LEU A 105 11.07 3.77 -4.95
CA LEU A 105 12.29 4.46 -5.35
C LEU A 105 12.07 5.61 -6.34
N MET A 106 11.02 5.56 -7.15
CA MET A 106 10.69 6.63 -8.11
C MET A 106 10.35 7.95 -7.40
N GLY A 107 10.01 7.92 -6.12
CA GLY A 107 9.70 9.12 -5.32
C GLY A 107 10.92 9.82 -4.72
N LYS A 108 12.12 9.26 -4.81
CA LYS A 108 13.33 9.74 -4.09
C LYS A 108 13.71 11.20 -4.35
N ASP A 109 13.42 11.71 -5.54
CA ASP A 109 13.79 13.06 -5.93
C ASP A 109 12.74 14.11 -5.56
N VAL A 110 11.48 13.70 -5.37
CA VAL A 110 10.35 14.61 -5.11
C VAL A 110 9.83 14.56 -3.67
N ILE A 111 10.19 13.52 -2.89
CA ILE A 111 9.77 13.36 -1.49
C ILE A 111 10.96 13.57 -0.57
N LYS A 112 10.90 14.63 0.25
CA LYS A 112 11.99 15.02 1.19
C LYS A 112 11.52 15.06 2.64
N GLU A 113 10.25 14.88 2.89
CA GLU A 113 9.55 14.82 4.17
C GLU A 113 9.16 13.37 4.52
N PRO A 114 8.78 13.07 5.78
CA PRO A 114 8.16 11.79 6.13
C PRO A 114 6.96 11.51 5.23
N PHE A 115 6.80 10.26 4.81
CA PHE A 115 5.78 9.89 3.83
C PHE A 115 5.13 8.55 4.13
N ALA A 116 3.87 8.43 3.71
CA ALA A 116 3.13 7.18 3.71
C ALA A 116 3.14 6.54 2.32
N VAL A 117 3.09 5.22 2.28
CA VAL A 117 2.92 4.44 1.05
C VAL A 117 1.64 3.62 1.14
N ILE A 118 0.81 3.68 0.10
CA ILE A 118 -0.41 2.88 -0.03
C ILE A 118 -0.57 2.32 -1.45
N ASN A 119 -1.38 1.27 -1.57
CA ASN A 119 -1.88 0.81 -2.86
C ASN A 119 -3.04 1.69 -3.35
N ALA A 120 -3.15 1.88 -4.66
CA ALA A 120 -4.21 2.71 -5.27
C ALA A 120 -5.59 2.04 -5.28
N ASP A 121 -5.65 0.71 -5.15
CA ASP A 121 -6.85 -0.10 -5.31
C ASP A 121 -7.37 -0.71 -4.00
N ASP A 122 -6.86 -0.25 -2.86
CA ASP A 122 -7.26 -0.68 -1.53
C ASP A 122 -7.98 0.42 -0.77
N PHE A 123 -9.06 0.05 -0.08
CA PHE A 123 -9.76 0.94 0.86
C PHE A 123 -9.21 0.76 2.26
N TYR A 124 -8.67 1.81 2.84
CA TYR A 124 -7.95 1.79 4.11
C TYR A 124 -8.75 2.33 5.30
N GLY A 125 -9.73 3.21 5.04
CA GLY A 125 -10.57 3.84 6.05
C GLY A 125 -9.93 5.07 6.72
N ARG A 126 -10.79 6.00 7.10
CA ARG A 126 -10.45 7.33 7.63
C ARG A 126 -9.44 7.30 8.78
N GLU A 127 -9.70 6.43 9.77
CA GLU A 127 -8.90 6.40 11.00
C GLU A 127 -7.46 5.97 10.74
N SER A 128 -7.24 5.07 9.78
CA SER A 128 -5.91 4.63 9.38
C SER A 128 -5.06 5.78 8.84
N PHE A 129 -5.63 6.66 8.02
CA PHE A 129 -4.94 7.85 7.53
C PHE A 129 -4.65 8.86 8.65
N ALA A 130 -5.59 9.08 9.57
CA ALA A 130 -5.40 9.97 10.69
C ALA A 130 -4.27 9.50 11.62
N ILE A 131 -4.28 8.23 12.02
CA ILE A 131 -3.28 7.61 12.88
C ILE A 131 -1.88 7.67 12.21
N LEU A 132 -1.82 7.34 10.92
CA LEU A 132 -0.56 7.34 10.18
C LEU A 132 -0.01 8.76 10.01
N ALA A 133 -0.85 9.73 9.65
CA ALA A 133 -0.43 11.13 9.51
C ALA A 133 0.10 11.70 10.83
N ASP A 134 -0.56 11.43 11.95
CA ASP A 134 -0.13 11.92 13.27
C ASP A 134 1.21 11.31 13.68
N TYR A 135 1.41 10.02 13.43
CA TYR A 135 2.69 9.38 13.69
C TYR A 135 3.81 9.99 12.83
N LEU A 136 3.59 10.14 11.53
CA LEU A 136 4.57 10.70 10.58
C LEU A 136 4.97 12.14 10.91
N LYS A 137 4.05 12.97 11.40
CA LYS A 137 4.38 14.34 11.87
C LYS A 137 5.41 14.31 13.00
N GLY A 138 5.35 13.31 13.87
CA GLY A 138 6.32 13.10 14.95
C GLY A 138 7.69 12.60 14.48
N LEU A 139 7.83 12.19 13.23
CA LEU A 139 9.08 11.71 12.65
C LEU A 139 9.89 12.79 11.93
N GLU A 140 9.44 14.05 11.92
CA GLU A 140 10.18 15.14 11.30
C GLU A 140 11.60 15.26 11.89
N GLY A 141 12.61 15.22 11.01
CA GLY A 141 14.03 15.25 11.40
C GLY A 141 14.60 13.95 11.97
N LYS A 142 13.78 12.93 12.17
CA LYS A 142 14.24 11.61 12.60
C LYS A 142 14.70 10.76 11.41
N LYS A 143 15.44 9.69 11.71
CA LYS A 143 15.94 8.72 10.74
C LYS A 143 15.78 7.31 11.29
N ASN A 144 15.65 6.35 10.39
CA ASN A 144 15.59 4.92 10.72
C ASN A 144 14.43 4.54 11.65
N GLU A 145 13.44 5.41 11.75
CA GLU A 145 12.21 5.16 12.46
C GLU A 145 11.06 5.12 11.43
N TYR A 146 10.45 3.96 11.28
CA TYR A 146 9.39 3.70 10.32
C TYR A 146 8.14 3.22 11.05
N CYS A 147 7.04 3.13 10.34
CA CYS A 147 5.80 2.58 10.88
C CYS A 147 5.03 1.81 9.81
N MET A 148 4.07 1.05 10.26
CA MET A 148 3.12 0.33 9.43
C MET A 148 1.77 0.34 10.14
N VAL A 149 0.69 0.54 9.40
CA VAL A 149 -0.65 0.34 9.94
C VAL A 149 -0.95 -1.15 9.95
N GLY A 150 -1.12 -1.72 11.15
CA GLY A 150 -1.50 -3.10 11.36
C GLY A 150 -3.01 -3.24 11.42
N TYR A 151 -3.60 -3.88 10.41
CA TYR A 151 -5.02 -4.19 10.40
C TYR A 151 -5.28 -5.47 11.17
N ARG A 152 -6.40 -5.53 11.88
CA ARG A 152 -6.84 -6.78 12.51
C ARG A 152 -7.25 -7.76 11.42
N VAL A 153 -6.71 -8.97 11.41
CA VAL A 153 -6.93 -9.94 10.33
C VAL A 153 -8.42 -10.19 10.06
N GLY A 154 -9.24 -10.23 11.11
CA GLY A 154 -10.70 -10.39 11.00
C GLY A 154 -11.38 -9.26 10.20
N ASN A 155 -10.76 -8.07 10.12
CA ASN A 155 -11.25 -6.91 9.36
C ASN A 155 -10.74 -6.87 7.91
N THR A 156 -10.05 -7.91 7.44
CA THR A 156 -9.43 -7.95 6.10
C THR A 156 -9.83 -9.16 5.26
N LEU A 157 -10.79 -9.94 5.73
CA LEU A 157 -11.24 -11.17 5.05
C LEU A 157 -12.13 -10.84 3.86
N SER A 158 -12.18 -11.77 2.88
CA SER A 158 -13.13 -11.75 1.77
C SER A 158 -14.25 -12.73 2.04
N GLU A 159 -15.47 -12.37 1.60
CA GLU A 159 -16.61 -13.28 1.59
C GLU A 159 -16.57 -14.25 0.40
N SER A 160 -15.76 -13.93 -0.62
CA SER A 160 -15.66 -14.67 -1.87
C SER A 160 -14.61 -15.78 -1.86
N GLY A 161 -13.81 -15.90 -0.80
CA GLY A 161 -12.78 -16.94 -0.68
C GLY A 161 -11.68 -16.63 0.31
N SER A 162 -10.69 -17.51 0.35
CA SER A 162 -9.50 -17.32 1.19
C SER A 162 -8.63 -16.15 0.69
N VAL A 163 -7.92 -15.53 1.62
CA VAL A 163 -7.02 -14.42 1.34
C VAL A 163 -5.60 -14.75 1.79
N ALA A 164 -4.62 -14.05 1.21
CA ALA A 164 -3.23 -14.08 1.67
C ALA A 164 -2.91 -12.79 2.44
N ARG A 165 -2.22 -12.92 3.59
CA ARG A 165 -1.84 -11.79 4.44
C ARG A 165 -0.47 -11.98 5.07
N GLY A 166 0.30 -10.90 5.14
CA GLY A 166 1.49 -10.84 5.97
C GLY A 166 1.11 -10.69 7.43
N VAL A 167 1.10 -11.77 8.18
CA VAL A 167 0.82 -11.77 9.62
C VAL A 167 2.03 -11.24 10.36
N CYS A 168 1.83 -10.19 11.17
CA CYS A 168 2.88 -9.46 11.85
C CYS A 168 3.04 -9.94 13.29
N GLU A 169 4.29 -10.08 13.71
CA GLU A 169 4.67 -10.24 15.12
C GLU A 169 5.31 -8.97 15.63
N THR A 170 5.03 -8.63 16.87
CA THR A 170 5.57 -7.43 17.52
C THR A 170 6.14 -7.74 18.89
N ASN A 171 7.12 -6.94 19.32
CA ASN A 171 7.61 -6.96 20.69
C ASN A 171 6.70 -6.13 21.63
N ALA A 172 7.08 -6.02 22.90
CA ALA A 172 6.33 -5.31 23.94
C ALA A 172 6.16 -3.81 23.63
N GLU A 173 7.09 -3.20 22.90
CA GLU A 173 7.07 -1.80 22.46
C GLU A 173 6.29 -1.60 21.16
N LYS A 174 5.62 -2.64 20.67
CA LYS A 174 4.90 -2.68 19.38
C LYS A 174 5.77 -2.48 18.14
N HIS A 175 7.06 -2.75 18.25
CA HIS A 175 7.94 -2.79 17.09
C HIS A 175 7.78 -4.13 16.37
N LEU A 176 7.70 -4.05 15.04
CA LEU A 176 7.62 -5.20 14.16
C LEU A 176 8.88 -6.06 14.30
N THR A 177 8.72 -7.34 14.58
CA THR A 177 9.81 -8.31 14.67
C THR A 177 9.85 -9.29 13.50
N SER A 178 8.69 -9.63 12.96
CA SER A 178 8.58 -10.46 11.77
C SER A 178 7.27 -10.23 11.02
N VAL A 179 7.29 -10.56 9.73
CA VAL A 179 6.10 -10.67 8.88
C VAL A 179 6.12 -12.03 8.22
N VAL A 180 5.10 -12.84 8.50
CA VAL A 180 4.97 -14.18 7.91
C VAL A 180 3.79 -14.20 6.95
N GLU A 181 4.06 -14.43 5.67
CA GLU A 181 3.01 -14.57 4.67
C GLU A 181 2.21 -15.85 4.90
N ARG A 182 0.89 -15.71 5.07
CA ARG A 182 -0.07 -16.80 5.16
C ARG A 182 -0.99 -16.73 3.93
N THR A 183 -0.92 -17.73 3.08
CA THR A 183 -1.51 -17.69 1.73
C THR A 183 -2.97 -18.12 1.67
N GLN A 184 -3.49 -18.75 2.71
CA GLN A 184 -4.88 -19.21 2.78
C GLN A 184 -5.46 -18.90 4.16
N ILE A 185 -6.08 -17.73 4.29
CA ILE A 185 -6.77 -17.32 5.51
C ILE A 185 -8.25 -17.16 5.20
N GLU A 186 -9.10 -17.75 6.01
CA GLU A 186 -10.55 -17.62 5.90
C GLU A 186 -11.23 -17.80 7.26
N ARG A 187 -12.51 -17.46 7.36
CA ARG A 187 -13.32 -17.73 8.56
C ARG A 187 -13.95 -19.11 8.44
N ARG A 188 -13.64 -19.97 9.42
CA ARG A 188 -14.20 -21.33 9.55
C ARG A 188 -14.78 -21.51 10.94
N ASP A 189 -16.02 -21.99 11.03
CA ASP A 189 -16.71 -22.24 12.32
C ASP A 189 -16.61 -21.05 13.30
N GLY A 190 -16.77 -19.83 12.77
CA GLY A 190 -16.71 -18.58 13.53
C GLY A 190 -15.30 -18.09 13.90
N LYS A 191 -14.24 -18.83 13.60
CA LYS A 191 -12.84 -18.47 13.88
C LYS A 191 -12.09 -18.12 12.61
N VAL A 192 -11.15 -17.17 12.70
CA VAL A 192 -10.19 -16.96 11.63
C VAL A 192 -9.15 -18.07 11.69
N MET A 193 -8.91 -18.70 10.55
CA MET A 193 -7.96 -19.81 10.45
C MET A 193 -7.09 -19.64 9.20
N PHE A 194 -5.86 -20.10 9.26
CA PHE A 194 -5.00 -20.21 8.08
C PHE A 194 -4.63 -21.67 7.82
N LYS A 195 -4.42 -22.00 6.56
CA LYS A 195 -4.02 -23.34 6.12
C LYS A 195 -2.54 -23.37 5.80
N GLU A 196 -1.85 -24.36 6.33
CA GLU A 196 -0.45 -24.66 6.03
C GLU A 196 -0.32 -26.16 5.71
N GLY A 197 -0.01 -26.50 4.47
CA GLY A 197 -0.19 -27.86 3.99
C GLY A 197 -1.65 -28.29 4.09
N ASP A 198 -1.92 -29.36 4.83
CA ASP A 198 -3.29 -29.86 5.08
C ASP A 198 -3.82 -29.49 6.47
N ILE A 199 -3.08 -28.70 7.24
CA ILE A 199 -3.42 -28.35 8.62
C ILE A 199 -4.02 -26.95 8.67
N TRP A 200 -5.18 -26.83 9.34
CA TRP A 200 -5.81 -25.57 9.67
C TRP A 200 -5.46 -25.15 11.10
N THR A 201 -4.91 -23.95 11.25
CA THR A 201 -4.53 -23.38 12.54
C THR A 201 -5.31 -22.10 12.79
N ALA A 202 -5.86 -21.95 14.00
CA ALA A 202 -6.57 -20.74 14.40
C ALA A 202 -5.59 -19.58 14.60
N ILE A 203 -6.05 -18.39 14.22
CA ILE A 203 -5.36 -17.12 14.46
C ILE A 203 -6.33 -16.17 15.15
N ASP A 204 -5.83 -15.34 16.07
CA ASP A 204 -6.64 -14.33 16.75
C ASP A 204 -7.22 -13.34 15.71
N ASP A 205 -8.51 -13.05 15.80
CA ASP A 205 -9.19 -12.07 14.92
C ASP A 205 -8.51 -10.70 14.95
N ASN A 206 -7.85 -10.35 16.06
CA ASN A 206 -7.12 -9.09 16.25
C ASN A 206 -5.64 -9.18 15.89
N ALA A 207 -5.14 -10.32 15.41
CA ALA A 207 -3.75 -10.44 14.99
C ALA A 207 -3.43 -9.39 13.91
N PRO A 208 -2.35 -8.60 14.05
CA PRO A 208 -2.03 -7.57 13.08
C PRO A 208 -1.54 -8.16 11.77
N VAL A 209 -2.05 -7.63 10.67
CA VAL A 209 -1.61 -7.99 9.31
C VAL A 209 -1.23 -6.75 8.53
N SER A 210 -0.25 -6.89 7.64
CA SER A 210 0.15 -5.86 6.70
C SER A 210 -0.83 -5.82 5.52
N MET A 211 -1.35 -4.64 5.25
CA MET A 211 -2.12 -4.32 4.04
C MET A 211 -1.38 -3.32 3.13
N ASN A 212 -0.05 -3.33 3.22
CA ASN A 212 0.85 -2.45 2.46
C ASN A 212 0.62 -0.94 2.72
N MET A 213 0.25 -0.60 3.96
CA MET A 213 0.14 0.78 4.42
C MET A 213 1.31 1.10 5.34
N TRP A 214 2.34 1.75 4.78
CA TRP A 214 3.63 2.00 5.41
C TRP A 214 3.87 3.47 5.65
N GLY A 215 4.73 3.78 6.62
CA GLY A 215 5.25 5.13 6.85
C GLY A 215 6.77 5.12 7.00
N PHE A 216 7.43 6.01 6.30
CA PHE A 216 8.89 6.09 6.22
C PHE A 216 9.41 7.50 6.41
N THR A 217 10.64 7.60 6.93
CA THR A 217 11.47 8.80 6.81
C THR A 217 12.29 8.75 5.52
N PRO A 218 12.71 9.91 4.94
CA PRO A 218 13.36 9.95 3.61
C PRO A 218 14.66 9.15 3.47
N ASP A 219 15.32 8.83 4.58
CA ASP A 219 16.51 7.94 4.59
C ASP A 219 16.21 6.52 4.07
N TYR A 220 14.94 6.10 4.07
CA TYR A 220 14.49 4.85 3.46
C TYR A 220 14.91 4.72 1.99
N PHE A 221 14.87 5.81 1.23
CA PHE A 221 15.25 5.78 -0.19
C PHE A 221 16.70 5.34 -0.40
N LYS A 222 17.63 5.77 0.46
CA LYS A 222 19.03 5.35 0.39
C LYS A 222 19.17 3.85 0.61
N TYR A 223 18.55 3.31 1.65
CA TYR A 223 18.55 1.87 1.91
C TYR A 223 17.91 1.10 0.76
N SER A 224 16.80 1.59 0.24
CA SER A 224 16.10 0.95 -0.87
C SER A 224 16.95 0.91 -2.14
N GLU A 225 17.69 1.98 -2.45
CA GLU A 225 18.58 2.05 -3.61
C GLU A 225 19.76 1.06 -3.47
N GLU A 226 20.42 1.05 -2.32
CA GLU A 226 21.53 0.13 -2.02
C GLU A 226 21.07 -1.34 -2.08
N TYR A 227 19.91 -1.63 -1.50
CA TYR A 227 19.36 -2.98 -1.49
C TYR A 227 18.87 -3.43 -2.87
N PHE A 228 18.36 -2.51 -3.68
CA PHE A 228 17.95 -2.82 -5.05
C PHE A 228 19.13 -3.27 -5.91
N VAL A 229 20.30 -2.64 -5.78
CA VAL A 229 21.54 -3.09 -6.43
C VAL A 229 21.91 -4.53 -6.02
N LYS A 230 21.81 -4.85 -4.72
CA LYS A 230 22.04 -6.21 -4.21
C LYS A 230 21.03 -7.20 -4.80
N PHE A 231 19.74 -6.83 -4.75
CA PHE A 231 18.65 -7.63 -5.32
C PHE A 231 18.88 -7.96 -6.80
N LEU A 232 19.27 -6.97 -7.59
CA LEU A 232 19.54 -7.17 -9.03
C LEU A 232 20.72 -8.11 -9.27
N LYS A 233 21.80 -8.02 -8.47
CA LYS A 233 22.94 -8.95 -8.58
C LYS A 233 22.54 -10.41 -8.30
N GLU A 234 21.62 -10.61 -7.36
CA GLU A 234 21.15 -11.95 -6.97
C GLU A 234 20.09 -12.51 -7.92
N ASN A 235 19.40 -11.65 -8.68
CA ASN A 235 18.24 -12.00 -9.50
C ASN A 235 18.35 -11.58 -10.97
N ALA A 236 19.58 -11.36 -11.49
CA ALA A 236 19.82 -10.81 -12.82
C ALA A 236 19.10 -11.58 -13.94
N ASP A 237 19.05 -12.91 -13.84
CA ASP A 237 18.46 -13.80 -14.86
C ASP A 237 17.00 -14.18 -14.56
N ASN A 238 16.44 -13.71 -13.45
CA ASN A 238 15.07 -14.05 -13.06
C ASN A 238 14.07 -12.98 -13.54
N ILE A 239 13.48 -13.18 -14.71
CA ILE A 239 12.50 -12.27 -15.32
C ILE A 239 11.19 -12.10 -14.50
N LYS A 240 10.98 -12.91 -13.44
CA LYS A 240 9.80 -12.88 -12.58
C LYS A 240 10.07 -12.34 -11.19
N ALA A 241 11.34 -12.13 -10.81
CA ALA A 241 11.68 -11.62 -9.48
C ALA A 241 11.10 -10.23 -9.23
N GLU A 242 10.61 -10.01 -8.03
CA GLU A 242 10.04 -8.73 -7.61
C GLU A 242 10.68 -8.24 -6.32
N TYR A 243 11.04 -6.98 -6.31
CA TYR A 243 11.58 -6.26 -5.18
C TYR A 243 10.46 -5.62 -4.37
N PHE A 244 10.00 -6.32 -3.35
CA PHE A 244 8.89 -5.88 -2.49
C PHE A 244 9.35 -5.08 -1.27
N ILE A 245 8.51 -4.16 -0.79
CA ILE A 245 8.75 -3.39 0.43
C ILE A 245 9.10 -4.28 1.64
N PRO A 246 8.36 -5.37 1.93
CA PRO A 246 8.69 -6.23 3.07
C PRO A 246 10.08 -6.85 3.05
N LEU A 247 10.68 -7.06 1.87
CA LEU A 247 12.03 -7.59 1.76
C LEU A 247 13.07 -6.66 2.40
N LEU A 248 13.03 -5.38 2.04
CA LEU A 248 13.92 -4.38 2.62
C LEU A 248 13.61 -4.14 4.09
N VAL A 249 12.33 -3.97 4.44
CA VAL A 249 11.91 -3.73 5.82
C VAL A 249 12.41 -4.84 6.73
N ASN A 250 12.25 -6.10 6.32
CA ASN A 250 12.72 -7.25 7.10
C ASN A 250 14.24 -7.23 7.28
N ASP A 251 15.01 -6.95 6.21
CA ASP A 251 16.48 -6.84 6.31
C ASP A 251 16.91 -5.73 7.28
N LEU A 252 16.26 -4.56 7.21
CA LEU A 252 16.57 -3.44 8.09
C LEU A 252 16.26 -3.73 9.57
N ILE A 253 15.17 -4.44 9.84
CA ILE A 253 14.82 -4.87 11.21
C ILE A 253 15.82 -5.91 11.70
N GLN A 254 16.08 -6.97 10.92
CA GLN A 254 16.96 -8.06 11.32
C GLN A 254 18.42 -7.60 11.53
N THR A 255 18.86 -6.60 10.78
CA THR A 255 20.20 -6.01 10.91
C THR A 255 20.29 -4.88 11.94
N GLY A 256 19.17 -4.52 12.58
CA GLY A 256 19.11 -3.44 13.58
C GLY A 256 19.34 -2.04 13.00
N LYS A 257 19.20 -1.87 11.70
CA LYS A 257 19.39 -0.57 11.01
C LYS A 257 18.19 0.36 11.13
N ALA A 258 17.00 -0.19 11.29
CA ALA A 258 15.78 0.58 11.49
C ALA A 258 14.80 -0.15 12.40
N SER A 259 13.86 0.60 12.98
CA SER A 259 12.70 0.09 13.70
C SER A 259 11.43 0.43 12.96
N VAL A 260 10.42 -0.43 13.08
CA VAL A 260 9.09 -0.22 12.50
C VAL A 260 8.05 -0.37 13.60
N THR A 261 7.35 0.70 13.92
CA THR A 261 6.23 0.67 14.87
C THR A 261 4.97 0.21 14.17
N VAL A 262 4.28 -0.78 14.72
CA VAL A 262 2.98 -1.24 14.22
C VAL A 262 1.87 -0.42 14.89
N LEU A 263 1.14 0.34 14.09
CA LEU A 263 0.02 1.18 14.51
C LEU A 263 -1.27 0.39 14.40
N ASP A 264 -2.00 0.23 15.50
CA ASP A 264 -3.30 -0.45 15.49
C ASP A 264 -4.38 0.45 14.91
N THR A 265 -5.22 -0.10 14.05
CA THR A 265 -6.40 0.57 13.51
C THR A 265 -7.65 -0.30 13.69
N PRO A 266 -8.80 0.29 14.09
CA PRO A 266 -10.08 -0.41 14.09
C PRO A 266 -10.73 -0.43 12.71
N SER A 267 -10.19 0.28 11.72
CA SER A 267 -10.73 0.37 10.36
C SER A 267 -10.84 -1.00 9.72
N LYS A 268 -11.86 -1.16 8.89
CA LYS A 268 -11.98 -2.29 7.97
C LYS A 268 -11.23 -1.98 6.70
N TRP A 269 -10.45 -2.94 6.25
CA TRP A 269 -9.85 -2.92 4.92
C TRP A 269 -10.72 -3.72 3.96
N PHE A 270 -10.89 -3.23 2.75
CA PHE A 270 -11.46 -3.98 1.66
C PHE A 270 -10.92 -3.51 0.30
N GLY A 271 -11.04 -4.37 -0.70
CA GLY A 271 -10.65 -4.08 -2.08
C GLY A 271 -11.37 -5.05 -3.01
N VAL A 272 -11.29 -4.81 -4.31
CA VAL A 272 -11.82 -5.73 -5.33
C VAL A 272 -10.74 -6.75 -5.67
N THR A 273 -10.66 -7.83 -4.92
CA THR A 273 -9.72 -8.92 -5.18
C THR A 273 -10.26 -9.86 -6.26
N TYR A 274 -11.53 -10.20 -6.15
CA TYR A 274 -12.29 -10.98 -7.12
C TYR A 274 -13.35 -10.12 -7.79
N ALA A 275 -13.73 -10.43 -9.03
CA ALA A 275 -14.82 -9.70 -9.71
C ALA A 275 -16.14 -9.74 -8.91
N ALA A 276 -16.38 -10.85 -8.18
CA ALA A 276 -17.53 -11.02 -7.30
C ALA A 276 -17.53 -10.06 -6.10
N ASP A 277 -16.36 -9.54 -5.68
CA ASP A 277 -16.27 -8.61 -4.55
C ASP A 277 -16.81 -7.21 -4.89
N ARG A 278 -16.92 -6.86 -6.17
CA ARG A 278 -17.27 -5.50 -6.61
C ARG A 278 -18.58 -4.98 -5.98
N GLN A 279 -19.64 -5.79 -6.02
CA GLN A 279 -20.93 -5.39 -5.44
C GLN A 279 -20.83 -5.21 -3.92
N SER A 280 -20.13 -6.10 -3.23
CA SER A 280 -19.89 -5.99 -1.78
C SER A 280 -19.11 -4.71 -1.43
N VAL A 281 -18.14 -4.31 -2.25
CA VAL A 281 -17.40 -3.04 -2.07
C VAL A 281 -18.30 -1.83 -2.26
N VAL A 282 -19.14 -1.82 -3.32
CA VAL A 282 -20.13 -0.77 -3.56
C VAL A 282 -21.07 -0.62 -2.36
N ASP A 283 -21.60 -1.74 -1.86
CA ASP A 283 -22.53 -1.75 -0.72
C ASP A 283 -21.86 -1.22 0.56
N LYS A 284 -20.60 -1.57 0.80
CA LYS A 284 -19.80 -1.06 1.93
C LYS A 284 -19.58 0.46 1.83
N ILE A 285 -19.26 0.97 0.66
CA ILE A 285 -19.10 2.42 0.42
C ILE A 285 -20.43 3.15 0.67
N HIS A 286 -21.53 2.65 0.13
CA HIS A 286 -22.86 3.24 0.37
C HIS A 286 -23.24 3.21 1.84
N ALA A 287 -22.93 2.14 2.56
CA ALA A 287 -23.17 2.06 4.00
C ALA A 287 -22.35 3.10 4.78
N LEU A 288 -21.10 3.37 4.40
CA LEU A 288 -20.27 4.41 5.01
C LEU A 288 -20.81 5.83 4.73
N ILE A 289 -21.32 6.06 3.52
CA ILE A 289 -21.97 7.33 3.17
C ILE A 289 -23.26 7.49 3.99
N ALA A 290 -24.10 6.47 4.08
CA ALA A 290 -25.33 6.50 4.89
C ALA A 290 -25.04 6.71 6.38
N ALA A 291 -23.91 6.22 6.89
CA ALA A 291 -23.46 6.44 8.26
C ALA A 291 -22.85 7.84 8.49
N GLY A 292 -22.72 8.67 7.45
CA GLY A 292 -22.12 10.00 7.54
C GLY A 292 -20.60 10.05 7.59
N GLU A 293 -19.93 8.90 7.32
CA GLU A 293 -18.46 8.84 7.25
C GLU A 293 -17.90 9.58 6.03
N TYR A 294 -18.63 9.55 4.92
CA TYR A 294 -18.31 10.24 3.67
C TYR A 294 -19.51 11.04 3.17
N PRO A 295 -19.28 12.18 2.51
CA PRO A 295 -20.33 12.86 1.74
C PRO A 295 -20.69 12.05 0.50
N GLU A 296 -21.86 12.32 -0.10
CA GLU A 296 -22.26 11.70 -1.38
C GLU A 296 -21.28 12.03 -2.52
N LYS A 297 -20.71 13.24 -2.50
CA LYS A 297 -19.71 13.71 -3.45
C LYS A 297 -18.45 14.15 -2.69
N LEU A 298 -17.29 13.60 -3.06
CA LEU A 298 -16.04 13.83 -2.34
C LEU A 298 -15.36 15.17 -2.70
N PHE A 299 -15.38 15.57 -3.98
CA PHE A 299 -14.71 16.74 -4.54
C PHE A 299 -15.61 17.56 -5.45
#